data_80281ae5ddc308557a93e8e18d56b95d
#
_entry.id   80281ae5ddc308557a93e8e18d56b95d
#
_cell.length_a   1.000
_cell.length_b   1.000
_cell.length_c   1.000
_cell.angle_alpha   90.00
_cell.angle_beta   90.00
_cell.angle_gamma   90.00
#
_symmetry.space_group_name_H-M   'P 1'
#
loop_
_entity.id
_entity.type
_entity.pdbx_description
1 polymer ?
#
loop_
_entity_poly.entity_id
_entity_poly.type
_entity_poly.pdbx_seq_one_letter_code
_entity_poly.pdbx_strand_id
1 'polypeptide(L)'
;GASTAIMCDKIRQEAQKDGVEMEIKAVPLATSSDYISQADIILLGPQIRYMKKKVQAEAGNTLVMDIDMQAYGMMDGAKVYKSIKENL
;
A
#
# COMPACT_ATOMS: atom_id res chain seq x y z
N GLY A 1 9.68 5.11 -6.49
CA GLY A 1 11.11 5.30 -6.24
C GLY A 1 11.63 4.48 -5.08
N ALA A 2 12.84 4.81 -4.66
CA ALA A 2 13.51 4.06 -3.60
C ALA A 2 12.73 4.06 -2.27
N SER A 3 12.11 5.18 -1.92
CA SER A 3 11.35 5.27 -0.65
C SER A 3 10.12 4.36 -0.65
N THR A 4 9.49 4.17 -1.79
CA THR A 4 8.35 3.26 -1.89
C THR A 4 8.79 1.81 -1.68
N ALA A 5 9.92 1.42 -2.26
CA ALA A 5 10.47 0.08 -2.06
C ALA A 5 10.86 -0.16 -0.60
N ILE A 6 11.45 0.85 0.06
CA ILE A 6 11.81 0.76 1.48
C ILE A 6 10.54 0.58 2.32
N MET A 7 9.48 1.33 2.02
CA MET A 7 8.22 1.18 2.75
C MET A 7 7.64 -0.22 2.59
N CYS A 8 7.70 -0.79 1.39
CA CYS A 8 7.25 -2.17 1.16
C CYS A 8 8.02 -3.16 2.04
N ASP A 9 9.34 -2.99 2.13
CA ASP A 9 10.15 -3.85 2.98
C ASP A 9 9.80 -3.70 4.45
N LYS A 10 9.55 -2.48 4.91
CA LYS A 10 9.16 -2.24 6.30
C LYS A 10 7.82 -2.89 6.64
N ILE A 11 6.86 -2.78 5.74
CA ILE A 11 5.54 -3.41 5.93
C ILE A 11 5.68 -4.93 5.94
N ARG A 12 6.47 -5.48 5.03
CA ARG A 12 6.70 -6.92 4.95
C ARG A 12 7.34 -7.46 6.22
N GLN A 13 8.28 -6.72 6.79
CA GLN A 13 8.91 -7.10 8.06
C GLN A 13 7.90 -7.18 9.19
N GLU A 14 6.97 -6.22 9.25
CA GLU A 14 5.94 -6.23 10.29
C GLU A 14 4.98 -7.41 10.11
N ALA A 15 4.62 -7.73 8.88
CA ALA A 15 3.80 -8.90 8.59
C ALA A 15 4.48 -10.19 9.02
N GLN A 16 5.79 -10.31 8.78
CA GLN A 16 6.57 -11.48 9.19
C GLN A 16 6.59 -11.64 10.71
N LYS A 17 6.75 -10.54 11.44
CA LYS A 17 6.70 -10.57 12.92
C LYS A 17 5.35 -11.06 13.43
N ASP A 18 4.30 -10.79 12.68
CA ASP A 18 2.93 -11.14 13.04
C ASP A 18 2.52 -12.52 12.52
N GLY A 19 3.44 -13.23 11.86
CA GLY A 19 3.16 -14.54 11.28
C GLY A 19 2.25 -14.51 10.07
N VAL A 20 2.12 -13.36 9.42
CA VAL A 20 1.25 -13.18 8.26
C VAL A 20 2.09 -13.22 6.98
N GLU A 21 1.70 -14.08 6.05
CA GLU A 21 2.29 -14.06 4.72
C GLU A 21 1.67 -12.93 3.92
N MET A 22 2.51 -12.03 3.44
CA MET A 22 2.08 -10.88 2.67
C MET A 22 3.00 -10.68 1.48
N GLU A 23 2.40 -10.68 0.29
CA GLU A 23 3.11 -10.30 -0.91
C GLU A 23 2.82 -8.82 -1.16
N ILE A 24 3.85 -7.99 -1.19
CA ILE A 24 3.69 -6.56 -1.40
C ILE A 24 4.69 -6.10 -2.45
N LYS A 25 4.22 -5.31 -3.41
CA LYS A 25 5.03 -4.80 -4.51
C LYS A 25 4.79 -3.31 -4.69
N ALA A 26 5.86 -2.58 -4.96
CA ALA A 26 5.77 -1.20 -5.39
C ALA A 26 5.63 -1.17 -6.90
N VAL A 27 4.60 -0.53 -7.40
CA VAL A 27 4.29 -0.48 -8.83
C VAL A 27 4.05 0.96 -9.25
N PRO A 28 4.67 1.42 -10.35
CA PRO A 28 4.37 2.76 -10.86
C PRO A 28 2.90 2.88 -11.25
N LEU A 29 2.31 4.04 -11.02
CA LEU A 29 0.91 4.29 -11.35
C LEU A 29 0.62 4.01 -12.83
N ALA A 30 1.54 4.40 -13.70
CA ALA A 30 1.37 4.24 -15.15
C ALA A 30 1.17 2.79 -15.60
N THR A 31 1.71 1.84 -14.83
CA THR A 31 1.63 0.40 -15.16
C THR A 31 0.81 -0.38 -14.16
N SER A 32 0.05 0.29 -13.30
CA SER A 32 -0.65 -0.35 -12.20
C SER A 32 -1.86 -1.19 -12.62
N SER A 33 -2.44 -0.91 -13.78
CA SER A 33 -3.67 -1.59 -14.23
C SER A 33 -3.57 -3.11 -14.19
N ASP A 34 -2.42 -3.65 -14.56
CA ASP A 34 -2.22 -5.11 -14.59
C ASP A 34 -2.21 -5.73 -13.19
N TYR A 35 -1.93 -4.94 -12.16
CA TYR A 35 -1.81 -5.41 -10.78
C TYR A 35 -3.08 -5.16 -9.96
N ILE A 36 -3.85 -4.14 -10.33
CA ILE A 36 -5.05 -3.75 -9.57
C ILE A 36 -6.04 -4.90 -9.48
N SER A 37 -6.25 -5.65 -10.55
CA SER A 37 -7.20 -6.76 -10.56
C SER A 37 -6.76 -7.94 -9.70
N GLN A 38 -5.49 -8.03 -9.36
CA GLN A 38 -4.93 -9.13 -8.59
C GLN A 38 -4.76 -8.79 -7.11
N ALA A 39 -4.91 -7.53 -6.75
CA ALA A 39 -4.63 -7.07 -5.39
C ALA A 39 -5.80 -7.34 -4.45
N ASP A 40 -5.49 -7.69 -3.22
CA ASP A 40 -6.46 -7.76 -2.12
C ASP A 40 -6.63 -6.40 -1.46
N ILE A 41 -5.59 -5.57 -1.51
CA ILE A 41 -5.60 -4.22 -0.99
C ILE A 41 -4.60 -3.38 -1.81
N ILE A 42 -4.94 -2.14 -2.02
CA ILE A 42 -4.11 -1.20 -2.77
C ILE A 42 -3.75 -0.04 -1.86
N LEU A 43 -2.45 0.26 -1.78
CA LEU A 43 -1.95 1.38 -0.99
C LEU A 43 -1.42 2.46 -1.93
N LEU A 44 -1.87 3.69 -1.74
CA LEU A 44 -1.39 4.84 -2.50
C LEU A 44 -0.40 5.63 -1.66
N GLY A 45 0.77 5.90 -2.22
CA GLY A 45 1.70 6.81 -1.59
C GLY A 45 1.10 8.21 -1.46
N PRO A 46 1.53 9.02 -0.48
CA PRO A 46 0.93 10.33 -0.26
C PRO A 46 1.01 11.25 -1.47
N GLN A 47 2.04 11.12 -2.28
CA GLN A 47 2.25 11.96 -3.45
C GLN A 47 1.21 11.74 -4.56
N ILE A 48 0.49 10.60 -4.51
CA ILE A 48 -0.55 10.30 -5.51
C ILE A 48 -1.91 10.06 -4.87
N ARG A 49 -2.11 10.52 -3.64
CA ARG A 49 -3.40 10.37 -2.95
C ARG A 49 -4.57 11.00 -3.72
N TYR A 50 -4.29 12.00 -4.54
CA TYR A 50 -5.30 12.65 -5.38
C TYR A 50 -5.90 11.71 -6.42
N MET A 51 -5.24 10.57 -6.68
CA MET A 51 -5.72 9.59 -7.64
C MET A 51 -6.64 8.53 -7.01
N LYS A 52 -6.97 8.67 -5.73
CA LYS A 52 -7.70 7.63 -5.01
C LYS A 52 -9.04 7.27 -5.66
N LYS A 53 -9.80 8.27 -6.07
CA LYS A 53 -11.10 8.02 -6.72
C LYS A 53 -10.95 7.25 -8.03
N LYS A 54 -9.96 7.63 -8.83
CA LYS A 54 -9.71 6.97 -10.10
C LYS A 54 -9.27 5.52 -9.90
N VAL A 55 -8.35 5.30 -8.97
CA VAL A 55 -7.87 3.95 -8.66
C VAL A 55 -9.00 3.11 -8.09
N GLN A 56 -9.82 3.67 -7.19
CA GLN A 56 -10.96 2.95 -6.63
C GLN A 56 -11.96 2.53 -7.71
N ALA A 57 -12.18 3.39 -8.70
CA ALA A 57 -13.07 3.05 -9.80
C ALA A 57 -12.55 1.86 -10.61
N GLU A 58 -11.24 1.78 -10.81
CA GLU A 58 -10.61 0.64 -11.48
C GLU A 58 -10.59 -0.61 -10.61
N ALA A 59 -10.47 -0.43 -9.30
CA ALA A 59 -10.34 -1.53 -8.35
C ALA A 59 -11.65 -2.24 -8.01
N GLY A 60 -12.78 -1.59 -8.32
CA GLY A 60 -14.09 -2.17 -7.99
C GLY A 60 -14.26 -2.27 -6.48
N ASN A 61 -14.41 -3.49 -5.97
CA ASN A 61 -14.62 -3.73 -4.54
C ASN A 61 -13.33 -3.88 -3.74
N THR A 62 -12.18 -3.85 -4.39
CA THR A 62 -10.90 -3.95 -3.70
C THR A 62 -10.67 -2.69 -2.88
N LEU A 63 -10.22 -2.87 -1.63
CA LEU A 63 -9.95 -1.75 -0.74
C LEU A 63 -8.77 -0.93 -1.25
N VAL A 64 -8.97 0.38 -1.36
CA VAL A 64 -7.90 1.32 -1.71
C VAL A 64 -7.69 2.27 -0.53
N MET A 65 -6.47 2.34 -0.03
CA MET A 65 -6.08 3.19 1.08
C MET A 65 -4.95 4.11 0.66
N ASP A 66 -4.94 5.34 1.17
CA ASP A 66 -3.76 6.20 1.04
C ASP A 66 -2.92 6.06 2.31
N ILE A 67 -1.60 6.03 2.15
CA ILE A 67 -0.68 5.94 3.28
C ILE A 67 -0.61 7.29 3.96
N ASP A 68 -0.68 7.28 5.30
CA ASP A 68 -0.52 8.49 6.10
C ASP A 68 0.80 9.18 5.76
N MET A 69 0.74 10.49 5.51
CA MET A 69 1.90 11.27 5.09
C MET A 69 3.04 11.22 6.10
N GLN A 70 2.71 11.34 7.38
CA GLN A 70 3.72 11.29 8.43
C GLN A 70 4.37 9.91 8.54
N ALA A 71 3.55 8.87 8.51
CA ALA A 71 4.05 7.50 8.56
C ALA A 71 4.96 7.21 7.36
N TYR A 72 4.59 7.71 6.19
CA TYR A 72 5.41 7.54 4.99
C TYR A 72 6.75 8.29 5.12
N GLY A 73 6.69 9.53 5.59
CA GLY A 73 7.90 10.33 5.75
C GLY A 73 8.89 9.74 6.76
N MET A 74 8.36 9.09 7.79
CA MET A 74 9.18 8.44 8.81
C MET A 74 9.52 6.99 8.49
N MET A 75 9.04 6.47 7.37
CA MET A 75 9.17 5.06 7.01
C MET A 75 8.65 4.15 8.13
N ASP A 76 7.52 4.53 8.72
CA ASP A 76 6.91 3.80 9.83
C ASP A 76 6.05 2.65 9.32
N GLY A 77 6.70 1.55 8.98
CA GLY A 77 6.01 0.38 8.47
C GLY A 77 5.06 -0.24 9.47
N ALA A 78 5.37 -0.14 10.77
CA ALA A 78 4.51 -0.67 11.82
C ALA A 78 3.14 0.05 11.83
N LYS A 79 3.16 1.37 11.71
CA LYS A 79 1.93 2.15 11.68
C LYS A 79 1.10 1.85 10.43
N VAL A 80 1.76 1.75 9.28
CA VAL A 80 1.07 1.42 8.02
C VAL A 80 0.49 0.01 8.09
N TYR A 81 1.25 -0.95 8.58
CA TYR A 81 0.78 -2.32 8.73
C TYR A 81 -0.44 -2.39 9.65
N LYS A 82 -0.40 -1.67 10.76
CA LYS A 82 -1.55 -1.60 11.68
C LYS A 82 -2.80 -1.08 10.97
N SER A 83 -2.65 -0.03 10.16
CA SER A 83 -3.76 0.53 9.39
C SER A 83 -4.33 -0.49 8.41
N ILE A 84 -3.47 -1.27 7.77
CA ILE A 84 -3.91 -2.34 6.86
C ILE A 84 -4.76 -3.34 7.62
N LYS A 85 -4.29 -3.81 8.78
CA LYS A 85 -5.01 -4.81 9.57
C LYS A 85 -6.35 -4.30 10.07
N GLU A 86 -6.44 -3.03 10.43
CA GLU A 86 -7.68 -2.44 10.92
C GLU A 86 -8.77 -2.35 9.85
N ASN A 87 -8.37 -2.43 8.58
CA ASN A 87 -9.27 -2.26 7.44
C ASN A 87 -9.53 -3.55 6.66
N LEU A 88 -8.92 -4.65 7.05
CA LEU A 88 -9.15 -5.95 6.41
C LEU A 88 -10.26 -6.75 7.06
#